data_b97351ec929b92af4bab7a6bba106b1f
#
_entry.id   b97351ec929b92af4bab7a6bba106b1f
#
_cell.length_a   1.000
_cell.length_b   1.000
_cell.length_c   1.000
_cell.angle_alpha   90.00
_cell.angle_beta   90.00
_cell.angle_gamma   90.00
#
_symmetry.space_group_name_H-M   'P 1'
#
loop_
_entity.id
_entity.type
_entity.pdbx_description
1 polymer ?
#
loop_
_entity_poly.entity_id
_entity_poly.type
_entity_poly.pdbx_seq_one_letter_code
_entity_poly.pdbx_strand_id
1 'polypeptide(L)'
;STPIKSSAASDVYKRQKYDKSEGDMSTWQKYGEWQYKLLDGRDELTEPFRNKLHGLTAHCSTDREKVKAIYDYLAKTTRYVSIQLGIGGLQPIAASDVCRTGFGDCKGLSNYTRAMLKEIGIPSTYTVISTTNERLLPDFSSANQMNHVILQVPLPKDTLWLECTDPSLPFGYIHQGIAGHDALLIEPAGGSIHRLPTYPDSLNTQHIIATITLSPTAETQIEVNEISRLFQYENEAGIVYLEPNKQKDHIRSTLNLSQADILRLQIKECKEANPSITFSYTASSQQYGYKTGNRLFIPTNIFKKGFSVPRAISRKYPIHINYGYSDTDSICIKLPDGYIVEGLPKPIDLKSKFGNFHSSIYTKDNKIYIVHQLFMRKGVYKPGEYTAFLDFRKQVAEQYNGKIILKKE
;
A
#
# COMPACT_ATOMS: atom_id res chain seq x y z
N SER A 1 45.12 13.02 -4.95
CA SER A 1 45.23 12.25 -6.22
C SER A 1 44.10 11.20 -6.42
N THR A 2 43.05 11.23 -5.63
CA THR A 2 41.92 10.27 -5.72
C THR A 2 40.75 10.69 -6.62
N PRO A 3 40.56 11.96 -7.02
CA PRO A 3 39.42 12.37 -7.84
C PRO A 3 39.45 11.88 -9.30
N ILE A 4 40.65 11.67 -9.86
CA ILE A 4 40.78 11.31 -11.30
C ILE A 4 40.37 9.86 -11.58
N LYS A 5 40.57 8.95 -10.63
CA LYS A 5 40.18 7.55 -10.78
C LYS A 5 38.66 7.32 -10.68
N SER A 6 37.97 8.17 -9.94
CA SER A 6 36.50 8.07 -9.82
C SER A 6 35.75 8.63 -11.05
N SER A 7 36.30 9.66 -11.72
CA SER A 7 35.74 10.20 -12.96
C SER A 7 35.90 9.25 -14.14
N ALA A 8 37.07 8.59 -14.27
CA ALA A 8 37.32 7.60 -15.30
C ALA A 8 36.42 6.35 -15.15
N ALA A 9 36.17 5.87 -13.92
CA ALA A 9 35.22 4.81 -13.64
C ALA A 9 33.78 5.23 -13.98
N SER A 10 33.41 6.47 -13.66
CA SER A 10 32.11 7.05 -14.02
C SER A 10 31.90 7.11 -15.55
N ASP A 11 32.94 7.44 -16.33
CA ASP A 11 32.85 7.50 -17.81
C ASP A 11 32.72 6.12 -18.45
N VAL A 12 33.30 5.07 -17.88
CA VAL A 12 33.11 3.68 -18.34
C VAL A 12 31.68 3.21 -18.13
N TYR A 13 30.99 3.66 -17.05
CA TYR A 13 29.58 3.35 -16.82
C TYR A 13 28.63 4.16 -17.72
N LYS A 14 29.06 5.29 -18.27
CA LYS A 14 28.22 6.16 -19.12
C LYS A 14 28.06 5.66 -20.54
N ARG A 15 28.97 4.84 -21.03
CA ARG A 15 28.91 4.23 -22.38
C ARG A 15 28.99 2.73 -22.25
N GLN A 16 27.84 2.08 -22.08
CA GLN A 16 27.77 0.63 -22.02
C GLN A 16 27.21 0.08 -23.32
N LYS A 17 27.85 -0.96 -23.84
CA LYS A 17 27.37 -1.71 -24.99
C LYS A 17 26.55 -2.90 -24.46
N TYR A 18 25.27 -2.89 -24.71
CA TYR A 18 24.37 -3.99 -24.42
C TYR A 18 24.07 -4.72 -25.72
N ASP A 19 24.66 -5.91 -25.90
CA ASP A 19 24.61 -6.66 -27.15
C ASP A 19 25.11 -5.81 -28.32
N LYS A 20 24.25 -5.48 -29.29
CA LYS A 20 24.56 -4.62 -30.44
C LYS A 20 24.16 -3.16 -30.25
N SER A 21 23.53 -2.81 -29.12
CA SER A 21 23.05 -1.46 -28.83
C SER A 21 24.06 -0.71 -27.95
N GLU A 22 24.49 0.45 -28.41
CA GLU A 22 25.36 1.37 -27.66
C GLU A 22 24.47 2.31 -26.86
N GLY A 23 24.49 2.18 -25.51
CA GLY A 23 23.75 3.06 -24.59
C GLY A 23 24.57 4.29 -24.23
N ASP A 24 23.90 5.45 -24.16
CA ASP A 24 24.48 6.69 -23.59
C ASP A 24 23.73 7.05 -22.32
N MET A 25 24.41 6.90 -21.18
CA MET A 25 23.90 7.25 -19.85
C MET A 25 24.57 8.53 -19.32
N SER A 26 25.06 9.43 -20.18
CA SER A 26 25.72 10.65 -19.75
C SER A 26 24.77 11.63 -19.10
N THR A 27 23.51 11.64 -19.49
CA THR A 27 22.41 12.39 -18.88
C THR A 27 21.14 11.56 -18.89
N TRP A 28 20.16 11.90 -18.05
CA TRP A 28 18.84 11.28 -18.06
C TRP A 28 18.13 11.42 -19.41
N GLN A 29 18.30 12.57 -20.07
CA GLN A 29 17.77 12.78 -21.41
C GLN A 29 18.33 11.76 -22.41
N LYS A 30 19.65 11.60 -22.48
CA LYS A 30 20.29 10.66 -23.41
C LYS A 30 20.01 9.20 -23.07
N TYR A 31 19.95 8.88 -21.78
CA TYR A 31 19.48 7.55 -21.36
C TYR A 31 18.06 7.28 -21.88
N GLY A 32 17.16 8.27 -21.76
CA GLY A 32 15.80 8.15 -22.29
C GLY A 32 15.74 8.01 -23.81
N GLU A 33 16.54 8.78 -24.56
CA GLU A 33 16.66 8.62 -26.04
C GLU A 33 17.08 7.20 -26.43
N TRP A 34 18.07 6.66 -25.73
CA TRP A 34 18.51 5.29 -25.95
C TRP A 34 17.43 4.27 -25.56
N GLN A 35 16.82 4.43 -24.39
CA GLN A 35 15.77 3.54 -23.93
C GLN A 35 14.55 3.57 -24.89
N TYR A 36 14.22 4.75 -25.46
CA TYR A 36 13.16 4.90 -26.44
C TYR A 36 13.45 4.08 -27.72
N LYS A 37 14.71 4.09 -28.20
CA LYS A 37 15.12 3.26 -29.35
C LYS A 37 14.97 1.76 -29.11
N LEU A 38 15.06 1.31 -27.85
CA LEU A 38 14.81 -0.10 -27.52
C LEU A 38 13.32 -0.49 -27.64
N LEU A 39 12.40 0.48 -27.76
CA LEU A 39 10.98 0.26 -28.00
C LEU A 39 10.63 0.14 -29.49
N ASP A 40 11.54 0.51 -30.40
CA ASP A 40 11.30 0.48 -31.84
C ASP A 40 10.94 -0.92 -32.31
N GLY A 41 9.84 -1.05 -33.08
CA GLY A 41 9.33 -2.32 -33.60
C GLY A 41 8.82 -3.29 -32.54
N ARG A 42 8.65 -2.83 -31.27
CA ARG A 42 8.17 -3.67 -30.17
C ARG A 42 6.68 -3.47 -29.85
N ASP A 43 6.01 -2.54 -30.53
CA ASP A 43 4.61 -2.19 -30.31
C ASP A 43 3.66 -2.63 -31.44
N GLU A 44 4.11 -3.51 -32.30
CA GLU A 44 3.29 -4.06 -33.38
C GLU A 44 2.26 -5.06 -32.85
N LEU A 45 1.02 -4.94 -33.33
CA LEU A 45 -0.09 -5.83 -33.03
C LEU A 45 -0.64 -6.46 -34.32
N THR A 46 -1.10 -7.70 -34.24
CA THR A 46 -1.71 -8.38 -35.39
C THR A 46 -3.07 -7.75 -35.75
N GLU A 47 -3.45 -7.75 -37.02
CA GLU A 47 -4.71 -7.19 -37.49
C GLU A 47 -5.95 -7.78 -36.78
N PRO A 48 -6.07 -9.11 -36.61
CA PRO A 48 -7.19 -9.67 -35.88
C PRO A 48 -7.31 -9.14 -34.44
N PHE A 49 -6.14 -8.87 -33.80
CA PHE A 49 -6.12 -8.35 -32.45
C PHE A 49 -6.50 -6.86 -32.39
N ARG A 50 -6.06 -6.05 -33.37
CA ARG A 50 -6.51 -4.64 -33.50
C ARG A 50 -8.02 -4.55 -33.62
N ASN A 51 -8.63 -5.35 -34.48
CA ASN A 51 -10.09 -5.42 -34.63
C ASN A 51 -10.79 -5.79 -33.31
N LYS A 52 -10.21 -6.70 -32.54
CA LYS A 52 -10.71 -7.07 -31.21
C LYS A 52 -10.65 -5.89 -30.23
N LEU A 53 -9.57 -5.07 -30.25
CA LEU A 53 -9.43 -3.90 -29.37
C LEU A 53 -10.49 -2.83 -29.68
N HIS A 54 -10.75 -2.55 -30.96
CA HIS A 54 -11.82 -1.65 -31.37
C HIS A 54 -13.18 -2.13 -30.89
N GLY A 55 -13.46 -3.44 -31.00
CA GLY A 55 -14.69 -4.03 -30.47
C GLY A 55 -14.80 -3.93 -28.97
N LEU A 56 -13.68 -4.14 -28.25
CA LEU A 56 -13.63 -4.05 -26.78
C LEU A 56 -13.97 -2.64 -26.28
N THR A 57 -13.57 -1.60 -26.99
CA THR A 57 -13.73 -0.20 -26.60
C THR A 57 -14.89 0.53 -27.29
N ALA A 58 -15.62 -0.13 -28.19
CA ALA A 58 -16.68 0.49 -29.00
C ALA A 58 -17.83 1.12 -28.18
N HIS A 59 -18.09 0.58 -26.99
CA HIS A 59 -19.15 1.07 -26.10
C HIS A 59 -18.68 2.11 -25.08
N CYS A 60 -17.38 2.40 -25.06
CA CYS A 60 -16.80 3.37 -24.12
C CYS A 60 -17.00 4.80 -24.63
N SER A 61 -17.58 5.65 -23.78
CA SER A 61 -17.89 7.05 -24.10
C SER A 61 -16.72 8.00 -23.84
N THR A 62 -15.79 7.63 -22.96
CA THR A 62 -14.65 8.45 -22.55
C THR A 62 -13.33 7.71 -22.72
N ASP A 63 -12.24 8.46 -22.88
CA ASP A 63 -10.89 7.85 -22.93
C ASP A 63 -10.56 7.11 -21.64
N ARG A 64 -11.00 7.60 -20.48
CA ARG A 64 -10.81 6.90 -19.20
C ARG A 64 -11.49 5.52 -19.19
N GLU A 65 -12.70 5.41 -19.75
CA GLU A 65 -13.39 4.13 -19.88
C GLU A 65 -12.67 3.19 -20.84
N LYS A 66 -12.15 3.70 -21.97
CA LYS A 66 -11.36 2.92 -22.91
C LYS A 66 -10.07 2.39 -22.26
N VAL A 67 -9.34 3.26 -21.54
CA VAL A 67 -8.12 2.86 -20.80
C VAL A 67 -8.46 1.78 -19.76
N LYS A 68 -9.57 1.93 -19.04
CA LYS A 68 -10.03 0.92 -18.08
C LYS A 68 -10.35 -0.41 -18.75
N ALA A 69 -11.03 -0.40 -19.89
CA ALA A 69 -11.36 -1.62 -20.65
C ALA A 69 -10.08 -2.35 -21.10
N ILE A 70 -9.07 -1.62 -21.56
CA ILE A 70 -7.74 -2.17 -21.90
C ILE A 70 -7.04 -2.75 -20.67
N TYR A 71 -7.06 -2.04 -19.54
CA TYR A 71 -6.46 -2.49 -18.28
C TYR A 71 -7.14 -3.77 -17.75
N ASP A 72 -8.47 -3.80 -17.77
CA ASP A 72 -9.24 -4.99 -17.38
C ASP A 72 -8.99 -6.19 -18.33
N TYR A 73 -8.75 -5.91 -19.62
CA TYR A 73 -8.36 -6.93 -20.57
C TYR A 73 -6.96 -7.49 -20.27
N LEU A 74 -5.96 -6.61 -20.02
CA LEU A 74 -4.63 -6.99 -19.59
C LEU A 74 -4.71 -7.92 -18.36
N ALA A 75 -5.45 -7.51 -17.35
CA ALA A 75 -5.65 -8.25 -16.10
C ALA A 75 -6.15 -9.69 -16.32
N LYS A 76 -7.08 -9.86 -17.25
CA LYS A 76 -7.72 -11.15 -17.53
C LYS A 76 -6.89 -12.07 -18.42
N THR A 77 -5.99 -11.52 -19.23
CA THR A 77 -5.35 -12.28 -20.34
C THR A 77 -3.85 -12.44 -20.17
N THR A 78 -3.25 -11.77 -19.20
CA THR A 78 -1.80 -11.82 -19.02
C THR A 78 -1.39 -12.21 -17.60
N ARG A 79 -0.14 -12.65 -17.47
CA ARG A 79 0.53 -12.97 -16.22
C ARG A 79 1.95 -12.41 -16.24
N TYR A 80 2.41 -11.96 -15.06
CA TYR A 80 3.78 -11.51 -14.88
C TYR A 80 4.75 -12.71 -14.86
N VAL A 81 5.80 -12.64 -15.69
CA VAL A 81 6.93 -13.56 -15.67
C VAL A 81 8.20 -12.74 -15.83
N SER A 82 9.11 -12.78 -14.85
CA SER A 82 10.35 -12.01 -14.88
C SER A 82 11.31 -12.50 -15.98
N ILE A 83 11.80 -11.56 -16.82
CA ILE A 83 12.78 -11.80 -17.87
C ILE A 83 13.92 -10.79 -17.74
N GLN A 84 15.09 -11.22 -17.24
CA GLN A 84 16.19 -10.32 -16.85
C GLN A 84 17.52 -10.67 -17.54
N LEU A 85 17.52 -11.51 -18.60
CA LEU A 85 18.75 -11.97 -19.26
C LEU A 85 19.21 -11.01 -20.37
N GLY A 86 20.46 -10.55 -20.27
CA GLY A 86 21.10 -9.71 -21.28
C GLY A 86 20.31 -8.42 -21.56
N ILE A 87 20.13 -8.07 -22.84
CA ILE A 87 19.35 -6.90 -23.25
C ILE A 87 17.89 -6.98 -22.80
N GLY A 88 17.34 -8.17 -22.55
CA GLY A 88 16.01 -8.37 -21.99
C GLY A 88 15.84 -7.80 -20.58
N GLY A 89 16.93 -7.44 -19.89
CA GLY A 89 16.89 -6.64 -18.67
C GLY A 89 16.45 -5.18 -18.89
N LEU A 90 16.53 -4.67 -20.13
CA LEU A 90 16.26 -3.27 -20.49
C LEU A 90 15.26 -3.12 -21.64
N GLN A 91 15.26 -4.02 -22.61
CA GLN A 91 14.37 -4.03 -23.75
C GLN A 91 13.11 -4.86 -23.48
N PRO A 92 11.91 -4.38 -23.78
CA PRO A 92 10.70 -5.19 -23.68
C PRO A 92 10.67 -6.29 -24.76
N ILE A 93 10.04 -7.41 -24.46
CA ILE A 93 9.59 -8.35 -25.49
C ILE A 93 8.52 -7.67 -26.36
N ALA A 94 8.36 -8.15 -27.61
CA ALA A 94 7.41 -7.55 -28.52
C ALA A 94 5.96 -7.69 -28.03
N ALA A 95 5.14 -6.67 -28.29
CA ALA A 95 3.72 -6.69 -27.92
C ALA A 95 2.95 -7.84 -28.55
N SER A 96 3.31 -8.23 -29.78
CA SER A 96 2.77 -9.41 -30.47
C SER A 96 3.08 -10.72 -29.74
N ASP A 97 4.27 -10.84 -29.12
CA ASP A 97 4.63 -12.01 -28.32
C ASP A 97 3.85 -12.08 -27.03
N VAL A 98 3.69 -10.95 -26.31
CA VAL A 98 2.81 -10.88 -25.12
C VAL A 98 1.38 -11.27 -25.50
N CYS A 99 0.88 -10.74 -26.61
CA CYS A 99 -0.47 -11.06 -27.11
C CYS A 99 -0.63 -12.57 -27.37
N ARG A 100 0.37 -13.21 -27.94
CA ARG A 100 0.36 -14.63 -28.29
C ARG A 100 0.54 -15.55 -27.07
N THR A 101 1.41 -15.19 -26.14
CA THR A 101 1.83 -16.05 -25.03
C THR A 101 1.06 -15.81 -23.73
N GLY A 102 0.48 -14.63 -23.59
CA GLY A 102 -0.23 -14.21 -22.37
C GLY A 102 0.69 -13.93 -21.17
N PHE A 103 2.00 -13.70 -21.36
CA PHE A 103 2.89 -13.31 -20.27
C PHE A 103 4.02 -12.38 -20.71
N GLY A 104 4.53 -11.62 -19.77
CA GLY A 104 5.63 -10.70 -19.91
C GLY A 104 6.11 -10.20 -18.55
N ASP A 105 7.27 -9.57 -18.55
CA ASP A 105 7.76 -8.84 -17.38
C ASP A 105 7.20 -7.40 -17.35
N CYS A 106 7.65 -6.56 -16.41
CA CYS A 106 7.19 -5.18 -16.30
C CYS A 106 7.36 -4.40 -17.60
N LYS A 107 8.47 -4.60 -18.31
CA LYS A 107 8.76 -3.96 -19.60
C LYS A 107 7.79 -4.44 -20.69
N GLY A 108 7.64 -5.76 -20.82
CA GLY A 108 6.78 -6.37 -21.83
C GLY A 108 5.31 -6.01 -21.63
N LEU A 109 4.78 -6.13 -20.41
CA LEU A 109 3.38 -5.83 -20.10
C LEU A 109 3.06 -4.33 -20.25
N SER A 110 3.95 -3.43 -19.81
CA SER A 110 3.76 -1.99 -20.01
C SER A 110 3.84 -1.61 -21.49
N ASN A 111 4.77 -2.17 -22.25
CA ASN A 111 4.85 -1.92 -23.69
C ASN A 111 3.63 -2.49 -24.45
N TYR A 112 3.15 -3.67 -24.07
CA TYR A 112 1.93 -4.26 -24.64
C TYR A 112 0.71 -3.38 -24.37
N THR A 113 0.56 -2.86 -23.14
CA THR A 113 -0.51 -1.93 -22.79
C THR A 113 -0.38 -0.63 -23.59
N ARG A 114 0.85 -0.11 -23.76
CA ARG A 114 1.13 1.06 -24.59
C ARG A 114 0.72 0.84 -26.04
N ALA A 115 1.04 -0.33 -26.59
CA ALA A 115 0.67 -0.71 -27.96
C ALA A 115 -0.85 -0.77 -28.16
N MET A 116 -1.58 -1.36 -27.19
CA MET A 116 -3.05 -1.41 -27.20
C MET A 116 -3.68 -0.02 -27.15
N LEU A 117 -3.17 0.87 -26.27
CA LEU A 117 -3.65 2.25 -26.18
C LEU A 117 -3.36 3.07 -27.44
N LYS A 118 -2.16 2.91 -28.02
CA LYS A 118 -1.78 3.54 -29.29
C LYS A 118 -2.74 3.16 -30.43
N GLU A 119 -3.13 1.88 -30.51
CA GLU A 119 -4.07 1.39 -31.54
C GLU A 119 -5.43 2.08 -31.46
N ILE A 120 -5.92 2.39 -30.29
CA ILE A 120 -7.20 3.08 -30.07
C ILE A 120 -7.07 4.61 -29.95
N GLY A 121 -5.90 5.18 -30.31
CA GLY A 121 -5.63 6.60 -30.37
C GLY A 121 -5.41 7.28 -29.02
N ILE A 122 -5.09 6.55 -27.96
CA ILE A 122 -4.82 7.12 -26.63
C ILE A 122 -3.31 7.21 -26.40
N PRO A 123 -2.74 8.41 -26.20
CA PRO A 123 -1.32 8.57 -25.93
C PRO A 123 -0.95 8.00 -24.55
N SER A 124 0.23 7.40 -24.50
CA SER A 124 0.79 6.89 -23.24
C SER A 124 2.31 6.86 -23.28
N THR A 125 2.96 7.05 -22.14
CA THR A 125 4.41 7.14 -22.01
C THR A 125 4.94 5.98 -21.19
N TYR A 126 5.87 5.23 -21.77
CA TYR A 126 6.64 4.18 -21.07
C TYR A 126 7.47 4.84 -19.97
N THR A 127 7.34 4.37 -18.74
CA THR A 127 7.85 5.07 -17.56
C THR A 127 8.66 4.12 -16.69
N VAL A 128 9.95 4.43 -16.51
CA VAL A 128 10.86 3.62 -15.69
C VAL A 128 10.94 4.22 -14.28
N ILE A 129 10.86 3.40 -13.24
CA ILE A 129 10.76 3.83 -11.85
C ILE A 129 11.56 2.91 -10.92
N SER A 130 11.87 3.39 -9.72
CA SER A 130 12.38 2.56 -8.63
C SER A 130 11.28 2.24 -7.63
N THR A 131 11.15 0.97 -7.24
CA THR A 131 10.28 0.54 -6.13
C THR A 131 10.97 0.60 -4.78
N THR A 132 12.28 0.91 -4.74
CA THR A 132 13.09 0.94 -3.52
C THR A 132 13.60 2.33 -3.16
N ASN A 133 13.87 3.18 -4.15
CA ASN A 133 14.41 4.52 -3.95
C ASN A 133 13.38 5.57 -4.35
N GLU A 134 12.96 6.41 -3.40
CA GLU A 134 12.01 7.48 -3.69
C GLU A 134 12.57 8.56 -4.61
N ARG A 135 13.91 8.75 -4.65
CA ARG A 135 14.56 9.81 -5.40
C ARG A 135 15.61 9.25 -6.35
N LEU A 136 15.60 9.77 -7.57
CA LEU A 136 16.69 9.61 -8.52
C LEU A 136 17.75 10.68 -8.25
N LEU A 137 19.02 10.34 -8.46
CA LEU A 137 20.12 11.28 -8.42
C LEU A 137 20.11 12.10 -9.73
N PRO A 138 19.80 13.40 -9.72
CA PRO A 138 19.59 14.16 -10.96
C PRO A 138 20.88 14.27 -11.79
N ASP A 139 22.02 14.35 -11.14
CA ASP A 139 23.34 14.53 -11.77
C ASP A 139 24.07 13.21 -12.09
N PHE A 140 23.44 12.08 -11.82
CA PHE A 140 24.03 10.76 -12.03
C PHE A 140 23.01 9.82 -12.69
N SER A 141 22.94 9.85 -14.01
CA SER A 141 22.03 8.98 -14.76
C SER A 141 22.58 7.54 -14.80
N SER A 142 21.76 6.58 -14.35
CA SER A 142 22.10 5.17 -14.34
C SER A 142 20.85 4.30 -14.31
N ALA A 143 20.80 3.27 -15.17
CA ALA A 143 19.73 2.27 -15.17
C ALA A 143 19.59 1.57 -13.80
N ASN A 144 20.69 1.41 -13.06
CA ASN A 144 20.73 0.72 -11.76
C ASN A 144 19.97 1.48 -10.63
N GLN A 145 19.55 2.72 -10.87
CA GLN A 145 18.71 3.44 -9.92
C GLN A 145 17.23 3.03 -9.99
N MET A 146 16.84 2.30 -11.04
CA MET A 146 15.46 1.93 -11.35
C MET A 146 15.37 0.41 -11.56
N ASN A 147 14.24 -0.17 -11.19
CA ASN A 147 14.06 -1.63 -11.24
C ASN A 147 12.67 -2.06 -11.75
N HIS A 148 11.83 -1.10 -12.16
CA HIS A 148 10.45 -1.37 -12.53
C HIS A 148 9.98 -0.46 -13.67
N VAL A 149 8.91 -0.87 -14.33
CA VAL A 149 8.27 -0.13 -15.43
C VAL A 149 6.78 -0.10 -15.24
N ILE A 150 6.23 1.10 -15.35
CA ILE A 150 4.79 1.40 -15.35
C ILE A 150 4.43 2.19 -16.61
N LEU A 151 3.17 2.54 -16.77
CA LEU A 151 2.71 3.34 -17.90
C LEU A 151 2.02 4.63 -17.42
N GLN A 152 2.45 5.78 -17.95
CA GLN A 152 1.74 7.04 -17.80
C GLN A 152 0.72 7.19 -18.93
N VAL A 153 -0.50 7.58 -18.62
CA VAL A 153 -1.56 7.90 -19.59
C VAL A 153 -2.10 9.29 -19.27
N PRO A 154 -1.68 10.33 -20.00
CA PRO A 154 -2.22 11.67 -19.83
C PRO A 154 -3.66 11.73 -20.35
N LEU A 155 -4.57 12.23 -19.52
CA LEU A 155 -5.96 12.53 -19.87
C LEU A 155 -6.23 14.03 -19.72
N PRO A 156 -7.27 14.59 -20.36
CA PRO A 156 -7.52 16.04 -20.36
C PRO A 156 -7.62 16.70 -18.97
N LYS A 157 -8.03 15.96 -17.94
CA LYS A 157 -8.22 16.46 -16.56
C LYS A 157 -7.43 15.70 -15.51
N ASP A 158 -6.68 14.66 -15.90
CA ASP A 158 -6.02 13.75 -14.98
C ASP A 158 -4.85 13.06 -15.68
N THR A 159 -3.95 12.48 -14.91
CA THR A 159 -2.90 11.59 -15.42
C THR A 159 -3.03 10.26 -14.71
N LEU A 160 -3.30 9.21 -15.48
CA LEU A 160 -3.32 7.84 -14.92
C LEU A 160 -1.90 7.27 -14.90
N TRP A 161 -1.59 6.57 -13.82
CA TRP A 161 -0.39 5.75 -13.68
C TRP A 161 -0.85 4.30 -13.58
N LEU A 162 -0.46 3.48 -14.55
CA LEU A 162 -0.93 2.10 -14.64
C LEU A 162 0.19 1.13 -14.22
N GLU A 163 -0.08 0.38 -13.17
CA GLU A 163 0.71 -0.78 -12.78
C GLU A 163 0.30 -1.97 -13.65
N CYS A 164 1.15 -2.35 -14.61
CA CYS A 164 0.81 -3.39 -15.59
C CYS A 164 1.17 -4.80 -15.12
N THR A 165 1.91 -4.94 -14.02
CA THR A 165 2.41 -6.25 -13.54
C THR A 165 1.54 -6.87 -12.47
N ASP A 166 0.77 -6.06 -11.76
CA ASP A 166 -0.18 -6.50 -10.75
C ASP A 166 -1.60 -5.97 -11.07
N PRO A 167 -2.32 -6.67 -11.94
CA PRO A 167 -3.67 -6.28 -12.33
C PRO A 167 -4.72 -6.53 -11.22
N SER A 168 -4.33 -7.08 -10.07
CA SER A 168 -5.18 -7.17 -8.89
C SER A 168 -5.39 -5.80 -8.22
N LEU A 169 -4.46 -4.87 -8.45
CA LEU A 169 -4.56 -3.50 -7.98
C LEU A 169 -5.72 -2.74 -8.65
N PRO A 170 -6.36 -1.81 -7.95
CA PRO A 170 -7.40 -0.98 -8.52
C PRO A 170 -6.88 -0.12 -9.68
N PHE A 171 -7.72 0.07 -10.69
CA PHE A 171 -7.40 0.87 -11.88
C PHE A 171 -7.01 2.31 -11.52
N GLY A 172 -5.81 2.73 -11.92
CA GLY A 172 -5.27 4.06 -11.65
C GLY A 172 -4.85 4.32 -10.20
N TYR A 173 -4.86 3.30 -9.36
CA TYR A 173 -4.33 3.39 -8.00
C TYR A 173 -2.80 3.37 -8.01
N ILE A 174 -2.19 4.27 -7.26
CA ILE A 174 -0.73 4.35 -7.11
C ILE A 174 -0.38 3.68 -5.78
N HIS A 175 0.14 2.46 -5.85
CA HIS A 175 0.46 1.66 -4.67
C HIS A 175 1.65 2.23 -3.87
N GLN A 176 1.77 1.85 -2.59
CA GLN A 176 2.77 2.41 -1.67
C GLN A 176 4.22 2.21 -2.13
N GLY A 177 4.51 1.20 -2.95
CA GLY A 177 5.86 0.93 -3.46
C GLY A 177 6.36 1.93 -4.51
N ILE A 178 5.48 2.79 -5.07
CA ILE A 178 5.85 3.79 -6.09
C ILE A 178 5.26 5.19 -5.81
N ALA A 179 4.32 5.31 -4.89
CA ALA A 179 3.65 6.58 -4.59
C ALA A 179 4.65 7.63 -4.08
N GLY A 180 4.69 8.75 -4.77
CA GLY A 180 5.64 9.82 -4.46
C GLY A 180 7.10 9.51 -4.84
N HIS A 181 7.38 8.51 -5.69
CA HIS A 181 8.72 8.26 -6.22
C HIS A 181 9.01 9.09 -7.47
N ASP A 182 10.28 9.36 -7.73
CA ASP A 182 10.72 9.91 -9.01
C ASP A 182 10.69 8.80 -10.06
N ALA A 183 10.17 9.13 -11.24
CA ALA A 183 10.09 8.27 -12.40
C ALA A 183 10.69 8.95 -13.61
N LEU A 184 11.25 8.18 -14.52
CA LEU A 184 11.79 8.65 -15.78
C LEU A 184 10.79 8.35 -16.91
N LEU A 185 10.20 9.38 -17.48
CA LEU A 185 9.38 9.27 -18.69
C LEU A 185 10.29 9.05 -19.89
N ILE A 186 9.98 8.05 -20.71
CA ILE A 186 10.75 7.67 -21.90
C ILE A 186 10.01 8.18 -23.14
N GLU A 187 10.54 9.24 -23.73
CA GLU A 187 9.92 9.96 -24.85
C GLU A 187 10.88 10.04 -26.04
N PRO A 188 10.41 10.33 -27.27
CA PRO A 188 11.29 10.50 -28.45
C PRO A 188 12.37 11.55 -28.24
N ALA A 189 12.06 12.62 -27.49
CA ALA A 189 12.98 13.73 -27.18
C ALA A 189 13.95 13.40 -26.03
N GLY A 190 13.86 12.20 -25.44
CA GLY A 190 14.71 11.77 -24.34
C GLY A 190 13.98 11.48 -23.05
N GLY A 191 14.76 11.30 -21.97
CA GLY A 191 14.23 11.02 -20.65
C GLY A 191 14.01 12.28 -19.83
N SER A 192 12.87 12.39 -19.17
CA SER A 192 12.55 13.46 -18.23
C SER A 192 12.10 12.90 -16.88
N ILE A 193 12.65 13.46 -15.78
CA ILE A 193 12.31 13.01 -14.42
C ILE A 193 11.03 13.70 -13.98
N HIS A 194 10.06 12.91 -13.54
CA HIS A 194 8.78 13.37 -12.99
C HIS A 194 8.54 12.72 -11.63
N ARG A 195 7.88 13.44 -10.74
CA ARG A 195 7.46 12.95 -9.43
C ARG A 195 6.05 12.37 -9.51
N LEU A 196 5.86 11.12 -9.14
CA LEU A 196 4.52 10.56 -8.99
C LEU A 196 3.79 11.23 -7.82
N PRO A 197 2.47 11.43 -7.94
CA PRO A 197 1.67 11.87 -6.82
C PRO A 197 1.64 10.83 -5.70
N THR A 198 1.25 11.28 -4.51
CA THR A 198 1.01 10.43 -3.34
C THR A 198 -0.25 10.90 -2.64
N TYR A 199 -0.77 10.08 -1.75
CA TYR A 199 -1.96 10.43 -0.97
C TYR A 199 -1.58 11.19 0.30
N PRO A 200 -2.38 12.20 0.72
CA PRO A 200 -2.25 12.80 2.04
C PRO A 200 -2.32 11.74 3.15
N ASP A 201 -1.49 11.87 4.18
CA ASP A 201 -1.43 10.94 5.31
C ASP A 201 -2.81 10.67 5.94
N SER A 202 -3.66 11.71 6.01
CA SER A 202 -5.01 11.65 6.58
C SER A 202 -6.02 10.84 5.79
N LEU A 203 -5.73 10.49 4.53
CA LEU A 203 -6.60 9.68 3.69
C LEU A 203 -6.30 8.17 3.79
N ASN A 204 -5.11 7.79 4.25
CA ASN A 204 -4.77 6.41 4.55
C ASN A 204 -5.41 6.02 5.87
N THR A 205 -6.66 5.58 5.86
CA THR A 205 -7.44 5.41 7.08
C THR A 205 -7.76 3.95 7.39
N GLN A 206 -7.79 3.62 8.70
CA GLN A 206 -8.45 2.45 9.24
C GLN A 206 -9.48 2.92 10.28
N HIS A 207 -10.73 2.52 10.09
CA HIS A 207 -11.80 2.82 11.03
C HIS A 207 -12.39 1.51 11.54
N ILE A 208 -12.33 1.30 12.85
CA ILE A 208 -12.91 0.14 13.54
C ILE A 208 -14.06 0.62 14.41
N ILE A 209 -15.21 -0.02 14.22
CA ILE A 209 -16.37 0.11 15.12
C ILE A 209 -16.65 -1.26 15.70
N ALA A 210 -16.59 -1.39 17.02
CA ALA A 210 -16.81 -2.65 17.70
C ALA A 210 -17.85 -2.52 18.83
N THR A 211 -18.74 -3.52 18.91
CA THR A 211 -19.62 -3.70 20.07
C THR A 211 -19.27 -5.01 20.77
N ILE A 212 -18.99 -4.95 22.04
CA ILE A 212 -18.60 -6.09 22.88
C ILE A 212 -19.65 -6.27 23.96
N THR A 213 -20.32 -7.41 23.97
CA THR A 213 -21.25 -7.79 25.02
C THR A 213 -20.54 -8.75 25.97
N LEU A 214 -20.37 -8.33 27.23
CA LEU A 214 -19.63 -9.06 28.24
C LEU A 214 -20.59 -9.81 29.16
N SER A 215 -20.32 -11.11 29.40
CA SER A 215 -21.04 -11.91 30.40
C SER A 215 -20.38 -11.79 31.79
N PRO A 216 -21.07 -12.20 32.88
CA PRO A 216 -20.48 -12.23 34.22
C PRO A 216 -19.30 -13.22 34.36
N THR A 217 -19.15 -14.16 33.43
CA THR A 217 -18.07 -15.15 33.36
C THR A 217 -16.89 -14.72 32.52
N ALA A 218 -16.90 -13.50 31.98
CA ALA A 218 -15.93 -12.94 31.03
C ALA A 218 -15.98 -13.60 29.61
N GLU A 219 -17.02 -14.34 29.31
CA GLU A 219 -17.35 -14.72 27.92
C GLU A 219 -17.86 -13.50 27.18
N THR A 220 -17.55 -13.43 25.88
CA THR A 220 -17.95 -12.27 25.08
C THR A 220 -18.55 -12.65 23.75
N GLN A 221 -19.46 -11.81 23.28
CA GLN A 221 -19.84 -11.68 21.89
C GLN A 221 -19.31 -10.35 21.36
N ILE A 222 -18.72 -10.37 20.20
CA ILE A 222 -18.03 -9.24 19.60
C ILE A 222 -18.58 -9.06 18.19
N GLU A 223 -19.03 -7.85 17.90
CA GLU A 223 -19.46 -7.44 16.56
C GLU A 223 -18.50 -6.35 16.09
N VAL A 224 -17.91 -6.51 14.92
CA VAL A 224 -16.92 -5.58 14.36
C VAL A 224 -17.27 -5.20 12.94
N ASN A 225 -17.12 -3.92 12.65
CA ASN A 225 -17.07 -3.38 11.31
C ASN A 225 -15.77 -2.56 11.17
N GLU A 226 -14.88 -3.03 10.32
CA GLU A 226 -13.59 -2.40 10.04
C GLU A 226 -13.53 -2.00 8.57
N ILE A 227 -13.10 -0.77 8.29
CA ILE A 227 -12.87 -0.29 6.93
C ILE A 227 -11.47 0.30 6.81
N SER A 228 -10.70 -0.21 5.86
CA SER A 228 -9.35 0.26 5.52
C SER A 228 -9.34 0.88 4.12
N ARG A 229 -8.64 2.02 3.95
CA ARG A 229 -8.58 2.78 2.69
C ARG A 229 -7.15 3.06 2.25
N LEU A 230 -6.95 3.15 0.95
CA LEU A 230 -5.68 3.47 0.29
C LEU A 230 -4.54 2.54 0.76
N PHE A 231 -3.44 3.05 1.33
CA PHE A 231 -2.34 2.19 1.78
C PHE A 231 -2.75 1.21 2.89
N GLN A 232 -3.73 1.56 3.72
CA GLN A 232 -4.29 0.63 4.69
C GLN A 232 -5.12 -0.49 3.99
N TYR A 233 -5.84 -0.16 2.90
CA TYR A 233 -6.48 -1.15 2.04
C TYR A 233 -5.45 -2.10 1.43
N GLU A 234 -4.35 -1.57 0.89
CA GLU A 234 -3.31 -2.36 0.22
C GLU A 234 -2.72 -3.44 1.14
N ASN A 235 -2.55 -3.12 2.43
CA ASN A 235 -2.04 -4.08 3.42
C ASN A 235 -2.98 -5.29 3.63
N GLU A 236 -4.27 -5.12 3.36
CA GLU A 236 -5.31 -6.12 3.64
C GLU A 236 -5.90 -6.76 2.37
N ALA A 237 -5.70 -6.15 1.20
CA ALA A 237 -6.36 -6.56 -0.05
C ALA A 237 -6.11 -8.03 -0.44
N GLY A 238 -4.98 -8.60 -0.07
CA GLY A 238 -4.64 -10.00 -0.32
C GLY A 238 -5.61 -11.03 0.27
N ILE A 239 -6.39 -10.65 1.31
CA ILE A 239 -7.29 -11.57 2.01
C ILE A 239 -8.41 -12.10 1.11
N VAL A 240 -8.85 -11.32 0.11
CA VAL A 240 -9.96 -11.70 -0.78
C VAL A 240 -9.64 -12.94 -1.64
N TYR A 241 -8.36 -13.25 -1.81
CA TYR A 241 -7.88 -14.39 -2.58
C TYR A 241 -7.64 -15.65 -1.72
N LEU A 242 -7.82 -15.54 -0.40
CA LEU A 242 -7.65 -16.66 0.51
C LEU A 242 -8.92 -17.51 0.58
N GLU A 243 -8.74 -18.80 0.87
CA GLU A 243 -9.86 -19.70 1.20
C GLU A 243 -10.59 -19.24 2.48
N PRO A 244 -11.91 -19.48 2.61
CA PRO A 244 -12.73 -18.95 3.70
C PRO A 244 -12.18 -19.20 5.10
N ASN A 245 -11.62 -20.38 5.36
CA ASN A 245 -11.01 -20.69 6.66
C ASN A 245 -9.73 -19.84 6.90
N LYS A 246 -8.94 -19.61 5.86
CA LYS A 246 -7.75 -18.76 5.94
C LYS A 246 -8.10 -17.28 6.13
N GLN A 247 -9.21 -16.82 5.55
CA GLN A 247 -9.75 -15.49 5.82
C GLN A 247 -10.11 -15.33 7.30
N LYS A 248 -10.81 -16.32 7.89
CA LYS A 248 -11.11 -16.32 9.35
C LYS A 248 -9.84 -16.38 10.20
N ASP A 249 -8.85 -17.19 9.81
CA ASP A 249 -7.56 -17.28 10.51
C ASP A 249 -6.81 -15.92 10.47
N HIS A 250 -6.86 -15.22 9.34
CA HIS A 250 -6.30 -13.88 9.21
C HIS A 250 -6.97 -12.92 10.20
N ILE A 251 -8.31 -12.80 10.20
CA ILE A 251 -9.04 -11.96 11.15
C ILE A 251 -8.73 -12.36 12.61
N ARG A 252 -8.72 -13.67 12.93
CA ARG A 252 -8.34 -14.13 14.26
C ARG A 252 -6.94 -13.65 14.65
N SER A 253 -6.01 -13.63 13.70
CA SER A 253 -4.63 -13.21 13.95
C SER A 253 -4.50 -11.72 14.26
N THR A 254 -5.45 -10.87 13.86
CA THR A 254 -5.47 -9.43 14.18
C THR A 254 -6.02 -9.14 15.58
N LEU A 255 -6.67 -10.11 16.22
CA LEU A 255 -7.21 -9.96 17.56
C LEU A 255 -6.19 -10.33 18.63
N ASN A 256 -6.15 -9.54 19.70
CA ASN A 256 -5.39 -9.82 20.92
C ASN A 256 -6.26 -10.49 21.97
N LEU A 257 -6.92 -11.58 21.57
CA LEU A 257 -7.78 -12.40 22.42
C LEU A 257 -7.34 -13.84 22.34
N SER A 258 -7.22 -14.49 23.50
CA SER A 258 -7.03 -15.94 23.57
C SER A 258 -8.34 -16.63 23.19
N GLN A 259 -8.23 -17.72 22.42
CA GLN A 259 -9.37 -18.55 22.03
C GLN A 259 -10.54 -17.78 21.38
N ALA A 260 -10.21 -16.79 20.55
CA ALA A 260 -11.22 -16.11 19.75
C ALA A 260 -11.71 -17.03 18.62
N ASP A 261 -13.02 -17.16 18.47
CA ASP A 261 -13.64 -17.87 17.35
C ASP A 261 -14.39 -16.89 16.44
N ILE A 262 -14.15 -16.96 15.13
CA ILE A 262 -14.80 -16.11 14.13
C ILE A 262 -16.04 -16.85 13.62
N LEU A 263 -17.21 -16.44 14.09
CA LEU A 263 -18.50 -17.10 13.80
C LEU A 263 -18.97 -16.76 12.39
N ARG A 264 -18.98 -15.47 12.05
CA ARG A 264 -19.37 -14.95 10.74
C ARG A 264 -18.31 -13.97 10.24
N LEU A 265 -18.09 -13.96 8.93
CA LEU A 265 -17.19 -13.01 8.27
C LEU A 265 -17.78 -12.64 6.91
N GLN A 266 -17.89 -11.36 6.65
CA GLN A 266 -18.19 -10.79 5.35
C GLN A 266 -17.09 -9.83 4.96
N ILE A 267 -16.57 -9.97 3.76
CA ILE A 267 -15.53 -9.10 3.19
C ILE A 267 -16.13 -8.40 1.98
N LYS A 268 -16.00 -7.07 1.94
CA LYS A 268 -16.42 -6.26 0.81
C LYS A 268 -15.25 -5.41 0.34
N GLU A 269 -14.82 -5.64 -0.89
CA GLU A 269 -13.78 -4.86 -1.55
C GLU A 269 -14.39 -3.82 -2.51
N CYS A 270 -13.83 -2.61 -2.54
CA CYS A 270 -14.15 -1.55 -3.49
C CYS A 270 -12.87 -1.14 -4.21
N LYS A 271 -12.78 -1.44 -5.52
CA LYS A 271 -11.61 -1.14 -6.39
C LYS A 271 -11.78 0.16 -7.20
N GLU A 272 -12.35 1.18 -6.60
CA GLU A 272 -12.45 2.51 -7.20
C GLU A 272 -11.13 3.31 -7.02
N ALA A 273 -11.09 4.56 -7.48
CA ALA A 273 -9.91 5.44 -7.39
C ALA A 273 -9.37 5.61 -5.96
N ASN A 274 -10.26 5.56 -4.96
CA ASN A 274 -9.91 5.50 -3.54
C ASN A 274 -10.30 4.12 -2.98
N PRO A 275 -9.49 3.09 -3.18
CA PRO A 275 -9.85 1.73 -2.86
C PRO A 275 -10.05 1.54 -1.36
N SER A 276 -10.96 0.62 -1.03
CA SER A 276 -11.24 0.26 0.35
C SER A 276 -11.60 -1.22 0.49
N ILE A 277 -11.33 -1.76 1.67
CA ILE A 277 -11.81 -3.08 2.07
C ILE A 277 -12.53 -2.97 3.41
N THR A 278 -13.67 -3.65 3.51
CA THR A 278 -14.49 -3.68 4.71
C THR A 278 -14.60 -5.10 5.22
N PHE A 279 -14.30 -5.29 6.49
CA PHE A 279 -14.53 -6.53 7.23
C PHE A 279 -15.70 -6.33 8.19
N SER A 280 -16.78 -7.11 8.02
CA SER A 280 -17.88 -7.18 8.96
C SER A 280 -17.91 -8.58 9.54
N TYR A 281 -17.69 -8.72 10.84
CA TYR A 281 -17.62 -10.04 11.46
C TYR A 281 -18.20 -10.07 12.88
N THR A 282 -18.57 -11.28 13.28
CA THR A 282 -18.91 -11.61 14.66
C THR A 282 -17.91 -12.63 15.19
N ALA A 283 -17.47 -12.41 16.42
CA ALA A 283 -16.55 -13.30 17.12
C ALA A 283 -17.06 -13.61 18.53
N SER A 284 -16.56 -14.69 19.10
CA SER A 284 -16.74 -15.00 20.52
C SER A 284 -15.39 -15.31 21.17
N SER A 285 -15.29 -15.09 22.47
CA SER A 285 -14.14 -15.50 23.27
C SER A 285 -14.62 -15.94 24.64
N GLN A 286 -14.05 -17.04 25.13
CA GLN A 286 -14.32 -17.54 26.48
C GLN A 286 -13.55 -16.76 27.53
N GLN A 287 -12.57 -15.95 27.14
CA GLN A 287 -11.70 -15.22 28.05
C GLN A 287 -11.38 -13.81 27.51
N TYR A 288 -12.27 -12.87 27.74
CA TYR A 288 -12.05 -11.46 27.40
C TYR A 288 -11.14 -10.74 28.41
N GLY A 289 -11.19 -11.14 29.66
CA GLY A 289 -10.41 -10.59 30.77
C GLY A 289 -10.08 -11.64 31.81
N TYR A 290 -9.67 -11.20 32.98
CA TYR A 290 -9.43 -12.10 34.10
C TYR A 290 -10.12 -11.60 35.38
N LYS A 291 -10.59 -12.56 36.20
CA LYS A 291 -11.32 -12.30 37.44
C LYS A 291 -10.41 -12.52 38.63
N THR A 292 -10.47 -11.60 39.60
CA THR A 292 -9.79 -11.73 40.88
C THR A 292 -10.76 -11.26 42.00
N GLY A 293 -11.20 -12.20 42.83
CA GLY A 293 -12.23 -11.94 43.80
C GLY A 293 -13.54 -11.47 43.17
N ASN A 294 -14.03 -10.29 43.59
CA ASN A 294 -15.22 -9.65 43.03
C ASN A 294 -14.91 -8.66 41.88
N ARG A 295 -13.66 -8.60 41.41
CA ARG A 295 -13.23 -7.71 40.29
C ARG A 295 -13.00 -8.48 39.01
N LEU A 296 -13.35 -7.82 37.91
CA LEU A 296 -13.07 -8.28 36.54
C LEU A 296 -12.21 -7.22 35.84
N PHE A 297 -11.04 -7.65 35.36
CA PHE A 297 -10.08 -6.80 34.64
C PHE A 297 -10.23 -7.08 33.14
N ILE A 298 -10.63 -6.08 32.36
CA ILE A 298 -10.83 -6.20 30.92
C ILE A 298 -9.91 -5.24 30.15
N PRO A 299 -9.46 -5.61 28.93
CA PRO A 299 -8.62 -4.74 28.13
C PRO A 299 -9.40 -3.56 27.55
N THR A 300 -8.70 -2.44 27.32
CA THR A 300 -9.25 -1.28 26.60
C THR A 300 -9.29 -1.51 25.09
N ASN A 301 -8.50 -2.45 24.58
CA ASN A 301 -8.41 -2.74 23.16
C ASN A 301 -8.15 -4.23 22.92
N ILE A 302 -8.83 -4.79 21.93
CA ILE A 302 -8.71 -6.18 21.51
C ILE A 302 -8.00 -6.34 20.16
N PHE A 303 -7.66 -5.23 19.49
CA PHE A 303 -7.03 -5.26 18.18
C PHE A 303 -5.50 -5.14 18.31
N LYS A 304 -4.76 -5.94 17.54
CA LYS A 304 -3.30 -5.83 17.49
C LYS A 304 -2.88 -4.62 16.68
N LYS A 305 -2.40 -3.57 17.33
CA LYS A 305 -2.03 -2.30 16.71
C LYS A 305 -0.55 -2.15 16.35
N GLY A 306 0.25 -3.20 16.46
CA GLY A 306 1.66 -3.17 16.04
C GLY A 306 2.57 -2.18 16.80
N PHE A 307 2.10 -1.61 17.90
CA PHE A 307 2.87 -0.68 18.75
C PHE A 307 3.78 -1.41 19.74
N SER A 308 4.66 -2.29 19.23
CA SER A 308 5.75 -2.78 20.08
C SER A 308 6.82 -1.70 20.24
N VAL A 309 7.29 -1.50 21.46
CA VAL A 309 8.43 -0.62 21.71
C VAL A 309 9.70 -1.44 21.47
N PRO A 310 10.57 -1.06 20.51
CA PRO A 310 11.81 -1.76 20.26
C PRO A 310 12.72 -1.75 21.52
N ARG A 311 13.48 -2.82 21.73
CA ARG A 311 14.42 -2.93 22.87
C ARG A 311 15.65 -2.02 22.71
N ALA A 312 15.97 -1.60 21.47
CA ALA A 312 17.12 -0.74 21.20
C ALA A 312 16.88 0.65 21.79
N ILE A 313 17.80 1.14 22.59
CA ILE A 313 17.76 2.47 23.24
C ILE A 313 18.44 3.56 22.41
N SER A 314 19.21 3.18 21.38
CA SER A 314 19.89 4.11 20.47
C SER A 314 19.84 3.63 19.03
N ARG A 315 20.01 4.56 18.10
CA ARG A 315 19.95 4.28 16.65
C ARG A 315 21.04 5.06 15.92
N LYS A 316 21.69 4.44 14.93
CA LYS A 316 22.70 5.06 14.05
C LYS A 316 22.10 5.61 12.75
N TYR A 317 21.03 5.01 12.26
CA TYR A 317 20.37 5.36 10.98
C TYR A 317 19.07 6.12 11.20
N PRO A 318 18.62 6.93 10.25
CA PRO A 318 17.36 7.64 10.31
C PRO A 318 16.16 6.72 10.57
N ILE A 319 15.09 7.27 11.18
CA ILE A 319 13.80 6.60 11.33
C ILE A 319 13.00 6.91 10.07
N HIS A 320 12.57 5.88 9.37
CA HIS A 320 11.70 6.02 8.21
C HIS A 320 10.26 5.63 8.59
N ILE A 321 9.32 6.55 8.40
CA ILE A 321 7.88 6.29 8.38
C ILE A 321 7.47 6.42 6.91
N ASN A 322 7.33 5.28 6.22
CA ASN A 322 7.20 5.23 4.77
C ASN A 322 5.91 5.85 4.26
N TYR A 323 4.82 5.77 5.03
CA TYR A 323 3.58 6.50 4.77
C TYR A 323 2.93 6.91 6.09
N GLY A 324 2.19 8.02 6.06
CA GLY A 324 1.39 8.43 7.20
C GLY A 324 -0.03 7.86 7.10
N TYR A 325 -0.72 7.77 8.24
CA TYR A 325 -2.05 7.18 8.32
C TYR A 325 -2.85 7.75 9.49
N SER A 326 -4.16 7.52 9.43
CA SER A 326 -5.11 7.93 10.46
C SER A 326 -6.01 6.77 10.84
N ASP A 327 -5.83 6.24 12.05
CA ASP A 327 -6.63 5.14 12.60
C ASP A 327 -7.62 5.69 13.63
N THR A 328 -8.84 5.15 13.59
CA THR A 328 -9.87 5.44 14.59
C THR A 328 -10.53 4.16 15.05
N ASP A 329 -10.45 3.88 16.34
CA ASP A 329 -11.13 2.77 17.00
C ASP A 329 -12.25 3.33 17.88
N SER A 330 -13.48 2.88 17.64
CA SER A 330 -14.66 3.20 18.43
C SER A 330 -15.23 1.90 19.00
N ILE A 331 -15.04 1.68 20.29
CA ILE A 331 -15.42 0.43 20.96
C ILE A 331 -16.50 0.73 22.01
N CYS A 332 -17.60 0.01 21.97
CA CYS A 332 -18.66 0.03 22.96
C CYS A 332 -18.68 -1.31 23.70
N ILE A 333 -18.47 -1.30 25.02
CA ILE A 333 -18.56 -2.50 25.86
C ILE A 333 -19.84 -2.42 26.69
N LYS A 334 -20.76 -3.36 26.48
CA LYS A 334 -21.97 -3.57 27.29
C LYS A 334 -21.59 -4.35 28.54
N LEU A 335 -21.80 -3.78 29.70
CA LEU A 335 -21.46 -4.39 30.97
C LEU A 335 -22.43 -5.52 31.34
N PRO A 336 -21.97 -6.56 32.03
CA PRO A 336 -22.85 -7.58 32.59
C PRO A 336 -23.65 -7.03 33.76
N ASP A 337 -24.82 -7.59 34.00
CA ASP A 337 -25.67 -7.20 35.14
C ASP A 337 -24.94 -7.42 36.48
N GLY A 338 -25.15 -6.51 37.42
CA GLY A 338 -24.52 -6.54 38.72
C GLY A 338 -23.04 -6.19 38.74
N TYR A 339 -22.53 -5.51 37.69
CA TYR A 339 -21.18 -4.95 37.68
C TYR A 339 -21.20 -3.44 37.48
N ILE A 340 -20.34 -2.76 38.21
CA ILE A 340 -20.06 -1.32 38.07
C ILE A 340 -18.61 -1.09 37.67
N VAL A 341 -18.32 0.06 37.07
CA VAL A 341 -16.97 0.47 36.76
C VAL A 341 -16.29 1.04 38.00
N GLU A 342 -15.22 0.38 38.48
CA GLU A 342 -14.41 0.85 39.62
C GLU A 342 -13.22 1.71 39.15
N GLY A 343 -12.66 1.43 37.95
CA GLY A 343 -11.52 2.18 37.44
C GLY A 343 -11.44 2.20 35.90
N LEU A 344 -11.11 3.37 35.36
CA LEU A 344 -10.85 3.62 33.94
C LEU A 344 -9.47 4.22 33.77
N PRO A 345 -8.76 3.91 32.65
CA PRO A 345 -7.60 4.69 32.24
C PRO A 345 -7.96 6.17 32.04
N LYS A 346 -7.01 7.05 32.33
CA LYS A 346 -7.21 8.49 32.12
C LYS A 346 -7.19 8.81 30.62
N PRO A 347 -8.05 9.73 30.16
CA PRO A 347 -7.94 10.28 28.81
C PRO A 347 -6.57 10.91 28.57
N ILE A 348 -6.08 10.87 27.34
CA ILE A 348 -4.79 11.43 26.96
C ILE A 348 -4.84 12.08 25.59
N ASP A 349 -4.16 13.22 25.46
CA ASP A 349 -3.88 13.90 24.19
C ASP A 349 -2.38 14.04 24.03
N LEU A 350 -1.82 13.34 23.06
CA LEU A 350 -0.40 13.40 22.73
C LEU A 350 -0.21 14.13 21.41
N LYS A 351 0.72 15.09 21.38
CA LYS A 351 1.15 15.77 20.17
C LYS A 351 2.65 15.64 20.02
N SER A 352 3.08 15.16 18.87
CA SER A 352 4.49 15.05 18.53
C SER A 352 4.72 15.36 17.05
N LYS A 353 5.96 15.53 16.66
CA LYS A 353 6.30 15.66 15.24
C LYS A 353 6.05 14.39 14.43
N PHE A 354 6.02 13.23 15.06
CA PHE A 354 5.78 11.94 14.44
C PHE A 354 4.30 11.66 14.20
N GLY A 355 3.42 12.36 14.94
CA GLY A 355 1.98 12.18 14.88
C GLY A 355 1.28 12.68 16.13
N ASN A 356 -0.01 12.40 16.19
CA ASN A 356 -0.88 12.76 17.31
C ASN A 356 -1.65 11.52 17.76
N PHE A 357 -1.96 11.45 19.04
CA PHE A 357 -2.81 10.39 19.57
C PHE A 357 -3.79 10.97 20.59
N HIS A 358 -5.05 10.63 20.42
CA HIS A 358 -6.12 10.95 21.37
C HIS A 358 -6.74 9.66 21.89
N SER A 359 -6.97 9.57 23.18
CA SER A 359 -7.71 8.49 23.83
C SER A 359 -8.72 9.05 24.80
N SER A 360 -9.99 8.71 24.63
CA SER A 360 -11.06 8.98 25.60
C SER A 360 -11.79 7.69 25.97
N ILE A 361 -12.05 7.53 27.28
CA ILE A 361 -12.77 6.39 27.84
C ILE A 361 -13.76 6.93 28.86
N TYR A 362 -15.05 6.63 28.67
CA TYR A 362 -16.11 7.09 29.55
C TYR A 362 -17.25 6.08 29.66
N THR A 363 -18.09 6.25 30.68
CA THR A 363 -19.25 5.40 30.93
C THR A 363 -20.55 6.18 30.70
N LYS A 364 -21.52 5.51 30.11
CA LYS A 364 -22.88 6.00 29.94
C LYS A 364 -23.84 4.82 29.77
N ASP A 365 -25.01 4.85 30.46
CA ASP A 365 -26.10 3.87 30.27
C ASP A 365 -25.64 2.40 30.37
N ASN A 366 -24.94 2.07 31.46
CA ASN A 366 -24.33 0.75 31.71
C ASN A 366 -23.43 0.23 30.60
N LYS A 367 -22.76 1.13 29.87
CA LYS A 367 -21.80 0.85 28.80
C LYS A 367 -20.52 1.64 28.99
N ILE A 368 -19.43 1.11 28.50
CA ILE A 368 -18.15 1.81 28.39
C ILE A 368 -17.93 2.14 26.92
N TYR A 369 -17.59 3.38 26.66
CA TYR A 369 -17.20 3.88 25.33
C TYR A 369 -15.73 4.20 25.33
N ILE A 370 -15.02 3.67 24.33
CA ILE A 370 -13.59 3.87 24.14
C ILE A 370 -13.39 4.41 22.73
N VAL A 371 -12.68 5.53 22.64
CA VAL A 371 -12.28 6.10 21.35
C VAL A 371 -10.78 6.29 21.36
N HIS A 372 -10.09 5.66 20.44
CA HIS A 372 -8.68 5.91 20.15
C HIS A 372 -8.56 6.49 18.75
N GLN A 373 -7.82 7.59 18.62
CA GLN A 373 -7.51 8.21 17.35
C GLN A 373 -5.99 8.38 17.25
N LEU A 374 -5.39 7.75 16.26
CA LEU A 374 -3.97 7.82 16.01
C LEU A 374 -3.73 8.41 14.63
N PHE A 375 -2.95 9.46 14.55
CA PHE A 375 -2.44 10.02 13.32
C PHE A 375 -0.91 9.89 13.29
N MET A 376 -0.37 9.20 12.30
CA MET A 376 1.07 9.08 12.06
C MET A 376 1.47 9.87 10.83
N ARG A 377 2.61 10.57 10.88
CA ARG A 377 3.14 11.38 9.77
C ARG A 377 4.21 10.62 9.01
N LYS A 378 4.09 10.59 7.67
CA LYS A 378 5.21 10.20 6.81
C LYS A 378 6.41 11.09 7.08
N GLY A 379 7.62 10.51 7.08
CA GLY A 379 8.85 11.29 7.20
C GLY A 379 10.10 10.48 7.45
N VAL A 380 11.23 11.17 7.30
CA VAL A 380 12.56 10.67 7.65
C VAL A 380 13.08 11.51 8.79
N TYR A 381 13.30 10.90 9.96
CA TYR A 381 13.68 11.59 11.18
C TYR A 381 15.10 11.22 11.57
N LYS A 382 15.85 12.18 12.13
CA LYS A 382 17.25 12.00 12.48
C LYS A 382 17.43 10.93 13.58
N PRO A 383 18.58 10.22 13.63
CA PRO A 383 18.85 9.24 14.69
C PRO A 383 18.72 9.77 16.11
N GLY A 384 19.14 11.06 16.34
CA GLY A 384 19.01 11.72 17.64
C GLY A 384 17.56 11.96 18.12
N GLU A 385 16.58 11.79 17.25
CA GLU A 385 15.15 11.92 17.58
C GLU A 385 14.53 10.61 18.04
N TYR A 386 15.32 9.54 18.07
CA TYR A 386 14.83 8.19 18.35
C TYR A 386 14.24 8.04 19.74
N THR A 387 14.83 8.64 20.77
CA THR A 387 14.28 8.61 22.13
C THR A 387 12.88 9.23 22.17
N ALA A 388 12.70 10.42 21.59
CA ALA A 388 11.39 11.06 21.53
C ALA A 388 10.35 10.24 20.74
N PHE A 389 10.80 9.55 19.68
CA PHE A 389 9.94 8.61 18.93
C PHE A 389 9.51 7.41 19.78
N LEU A 390 10.45 6.84 20.55
CA LEU A 390 10.16 5.73 21.46
C LEU A 390 9.19 6.16 22.58
N ASP A 391 9.39 7.34 23.16
CA ASP A 391 8.53 7.87 24.23
C ASP A 391 7.10 8.07 23.70
N PHE A 392 6.93 8.63 22.51
CA PHE A 392 5.62 8.74 21.88
C PHE A 392 4.98 7.37 21.67
N ARG A 393 5.70 6.40 21.08
CA ARG A 393 5.19 5.04 20.86
C ARG A 393 4.84 4.33 22.19
N LYS A 394 5.64 4.52 23.22
CA LYS A 394 5.40 3.92 24.54
C LYS A 394 4.10 4.42 25.14
N GLN A 395 3.87 5.73 25.13
CA GLN A 395 2.63 6.31 25.67
C GLN A 395 1.39 5.84 24.88
N VAL A 396 1.46 5.75 23.55
CA VAL A 396 0.39 5.18 22.73
C VAL A 396 0.15 3.71 23.08
N ALA A 397 1.22 2.90 23.20
CA ALA A 397 1.12 1.49 23.56
C ALA A 397 0.51 1.28 24.95
N GLU A 398 0.83 2.13 25.92
CA GLU A 398 0.26 2.08 27.29
C GLU A 398 -1.26 2.27 27.26
N GLN A 399 -1.78 3.15 26.40
CA GLN A 399 -3.22 3.35 26.25
C GLN A 399 -3.92 2.15 25.59
N TYR A 400 -3.35 1.62 24.51
CA TYR A 400 -3.89 0.42 23.86
C TYR A 400 -3.83 -0.84 24.75
N ASN A 401 -2.86 -0.93 25.66
CA ASN A 401 -2.71 -2.03 26.61
C ASN A 401 -3.35 -1.73 27.99
N GLY A 402 -4.12 -0.65 28.09
CA GLY A 402 -4.81 -0.25 29.30
C GLY A 402 -5.81 -1.31 29.79
N LYS A 403 -6.17 -1.24 31.06
CA LYS A 403 -7.16 -2.12 31.67
C LYS A 403 -8.26 -1.31 32.36
N ILE A 404 -9.45 -1.79 32.22
CA ILE A 404 -10.65 -1.33 32.92
C ILE A 404 -10.93 -2.27 34.07
N ILE A 405 -11.29 -1.75 35.22
CA ILE A 405 -11.62 -2.53 36.40
C ILE A 405 -13.12 -2.45 36.65
N LEU A 406 -13.79 -3.57 36.57
CA LEU A 406 -15.18 -3.74 36.93
C LEU A 406 -15.25 -4.44 38.29
N LYS A 407 -16.21 -4.05 39.10
CA LYS A 407 -16.50 -4.64 40.43
C LYS A 407 -17.90 -5.17 40.44
N LYS A 408 -18.10 -6.38 40.95
CA LYS A 408 -19.43 -6.91 41.23
C LYS A 408 -20.04 -6.20 42.44
N GLU A 409 -21.28 -5.75 42.27
CA GLU A 409 -22.07 -5.16 43.36
C GLU A 409 -22.36 -6.14 44.46
#